data_971d9cbc058e7d1b14132b4f9f6d88f9
#
_entry.id   971d9cbc058e7d1b14132b4f9f6d88f9
#
_cell.length_a   1.000
_cell.length_b   1.000
_cell.length_c   1.000
_cell.angle_alpha   90.00
_cell.angle_beta   90.00
_cell.angle_gamma   90.00
#
_symmetry.space_group_name_H-M   'P 1'
#
loop_
_entity.id
_entity.type
_entity.pdbx_description
1 polymer ?
#
loop_
_entity_poly.entity_id
_entity_poly.type
_entity_poly.pdbx_seq_one_letter_code
_entity_poly.pdbx_strand_id
1 'polypeptide(L)'
;PMSDDVMQKVISLCKRRGFVFQSSEIYGGLRSAYDYGPLGVELKRNLMNAWWRDMVHRREDVVGLDASIVMHPRVWEASGHLAGFSDPLVDCKVCKDRFRADHATPAESGASVNLHFADKGRAKVAQALIADQFGVELERRGKELVGATAGDRGYVCPVCGSPFMSEERQFNLMFRTSLGPVDPMGRLANAIEAGEFDGLSGADLRGSIDRITKESAVYLRPETAQAMFVQFSNIQQSMALKVPFGIAQMGKSFRNEITVEHFIFRSCEFEQMEMEFFCEPGTDDTWLDYWKQSRMEWWQKFANDPSKFRLRAHAPDELAHYAKGCYDIEYLYPWGWGELEGVANRTDYDLQKHAKYSGSKLEYFDPVERKRYTPYVIEPAAGATRGVLTYLVDAYFEEEVVTQKGTDVRTVLKLHPQLAPIKVAVLPLVKKNGMPEKAREVVEAFFQRGINAKYDAQHAIGKRYRRHDEIGTPWCLTIDGQTMEDGTITLRDRDSMEQRR
;
A
#
# COMPACT_ATOMS: atom_id res chain seq x y z
N PRO A 1 21.95 -5.74 -9.21
CA PRO A 1 21.62 -6.35 -10.52
C PRO A 1 20.73 -7.60 -10.42
N MET A 2 20.96 -8.49 -9.41
CA MET A 2 20.09 -9.67 -9.22
C MET A 2 18.74 -9.37 -8.58
N SER A 3 18.63 -8.32 -7.79
CA SER A 3 17.40 -7.90 -7.10
C SER A 3 16.32 -7.33 -8.03
N ASP A 4 16.72 -6.55 -9.03
CA ASP A 4 15.79 -5.97 -10.00
C ASP A 4 15.16 -7.05 -10.90
N ASP A 5 15.88 -8.13 -11.17
CA ASP A 5 15.41 -9.26 -11.96
C ASP A 5 14.22 -9.98 -11.29
N VAL A 6 14.29 -10.23 -9.97
CA VAL A 6 13.19 -10.89 -9.22
C VAL A 6 11.92 -10.02 -9.25
N MET A 7 12.04 -8.71 -9.02
CA MET A 7 10.87 -7.83 -9.07
C MET A 7 10.24 -7.80 -10.46
N GLN A 8 11.04 -7.73 -11.52
CA GLN A 8 10.52 -7.74 -12.90
C GLN A 8 9.80 -9.06 -13.21
N LYS A 9 10.31 -10.19 -12.71
CA LYS A 9 9.68 -11.50 -12.85
C LYS A 9 8.34 -11.56 -12.10
N VAL A 10 8.28 -11.06 -10.87
CA VAL A 10 7.03 -10.99 -10.09
C VAL A 10 6.00 -10.09 -10.77
N ILE A 11 6.39 -8.89 -11.24
CA ILE A 11 5.51 -7.97 -11.97
C ILE A 11 4.98 -8.63 -13.26
N SER A 12 5.85 -9.27 -14.02
CA SER A 12 5.48 -9.99 -15.24
C SER A 12 4.50 -11.13 -14.96
N LEU A 13 4.74 -11.90 -13.90
CA LEU A 13 3.83 -12.96 -13.45
C LEU A 13 2.48 -12.38 -13.03
N CYS A 14 2.46 -11.29 -12.27
CA CYS A 14 1.24 -10.61 -11.82
C CYS A 14 0.37 -10.21 -13.02
N LYS A 15 0.96 -9.57 -14.03
CA LYS A 15 0.25 -9.16 -15.25
C LYS A 15 -0.24 -10.38 -16.05
N ARG A 16 0.62 -11.34 -16.31
CA ARG A 16 0.32 -12.52 -17.11
C ARG A 16 -0.75 -13.43 -16.48
N ARG A 17 -0.78 -13.52 -15.17
CA ARG A 17 -1.68 -14.41 -14.42
C ARG A 17 -2.90 -13.71 -13.80
N GLY A 18 -3.03 -12.40 -13.97
CA GLY A 18 -4.21 -11.67 -13.53
C GLY A 18 -4.22 -11.39 -12.02
N PHE A 19 -3.07 -11.10 -11.44
CA PHE A 19 -2.97 -10.59 -10.07
C PHE A 19 -3.12 -9.07 -10.02
N VAL A 20 -2.30 -8.34 -10.77
CA VAL A 20 -2.32 -6.87 -10.74
C VAL A 20 -2.08 -6.33 -12.16
N PHE A 21 -2.88 -5.33 -12.53
CA PHE A 21 -2.77 -4.58 -13.77
C PHE A 21 -2.55 -3.10 -13.46
N GLN A 22 -1.95 -2.38 -14.37
CA GLN A 22 -1.97 -0.92 -14.30
C GLN A 22 -3.38 -0.41 -14.60
N SER A 23 -3.89 0.50 -13.77
CA SER A 23 -5.21 1.08 -13.98
C SER A 23 -5.26 1.86 -15.29
N SER A 24 -6.37 1.71 -16.02
CA SER A 24 -6.64 2.41 -17.28
C SER A 24 -5.57 2.19 -18.37
N GLU A 25 -4.95 1.02 -18.43
CA GLU A 25 -3.82 0.72 -19.32
C GLU A 25 -4.14 1.01 -20.78
N ILE A 26 -5.37 0.78 -21.25
CA ILE A 26 -5.80 1.05 -22.64
C ILE A 26 -5.75 2.53 -23.03
N TYR A 27 -5.72 3.44 -22.05
CA TYR A 27 -5.56 4.89 -22.23
C TYR A 27 -4.15 5.37 -21.90
N GLY A 28 -3.17 4.48 -21.82
CA GLY A 28 -1.79 4.79 -21.46
C GLY A 28 -1.47 4.58 -19.98
N GLY A 29 -2.46 4.19 -19.18
CA GLY A 29 -2.33 3.93 -17.76
C GLY A 29 -2.30 5.18 -16.89
N LEU A 30 -2.60 5.01 -15.60
CA LEU A 30 -2.43 6.02 -14.57
C LEU A 30 -1.26 5.59 -13.68
N ARG A 31 -0.20 6.39 -13.65
CA ARG A 31 1.11 6.00 -13.10
C ARG A 31 1.09 5.47 -11.66
N SER A 32 0.17 5.88 -10.84
CA SER A 32 0.14 5.59 -9.40
C SER A 32 -1.09 4.81 -8.95
N ALA A 33 -1.82 4.20 -9.89
CA ALA A 33 -3.03 3.44 -9.61
C ALA A 33 -2.96 2.05 -10.25
N TYR A 34 -3.47 1.06 -9.52
CA TYR A 34 -3.44 -0.35 -9.94
C TYR A 34 -4.80 -1.00 -9.73
N ASP A 35 -5.15 -1.90 -10.65
CA ASP A 35 -6.33 -2.75 -10.56
C ASP A 35 -5.92 -4.16 -10.13
N TYR A 36 -6.63 -4.71 -9.16
CA TYR A 36 -6.42 -6.10 -8.75
C TYR A 36 -7.27 -7.00 -9.62
N GLY A 37 -6.61 -7.83 -10.42
CA GLY A 37 -7.26 -8.79 -11.29
C GLY A 37 -7.93 -9.95 -10.51
N PRO A 38 -8.50 -10.95 -11.22
CA PRO A 38 -9.25 -12.02 -10.58
C PRO A 38 -8.50 -12.80 -9.49
N LEU A 39 -7.20 -13.02 -9.64
CA LEU A 39 -6.40 -13.68 -8.61
C LEU A 39 -5.89 -12.69 -7.55
N GLY A 40 -5.59 -11.46 -7.93
CA GLY A 40 -5.12 -10.44 -7.02
C GLY A 40 -6.18 -10.00 -6.02
N VAL A 41 -7.43 -9.85 -6.44
CA VAL A 41 -8.53 -9.50 -5.53
C VAL A 41 -8.80 -10.60 -4.51
N GLU A 42 -8.70 -11.87 -4.92
CA GLU A 42 -8.87 -12.99 -3.98
C GLU A 42 -7.71 -13.06 -2.97
N LEU A 43 -6.46 -12.89 -3.43
CA LEU A 43 -5.29 -12.82 -2.53
C LEU A 43 -5.44 -11.68 -1.51
N LYS A 44 -5.81 -10.49 -1.97
CA LYS A 44 -6.01 -9.32 -1.12
C LYS A 44 -7.15 -9.54 -0.11
N ARG A 45 -8.29 -10.04 -0.54
CA ARG A 45 -9.41 -10.37 0.35
C ARG A 45 -9.04 -11.44 1.36
N ASN A 46 -8.34 -12.50 0.94
CA ASN A 46 -7.89 -13.54 1.86
C ASN A 46 -6.97 -12.99 2.95
N LEU A 47 -6.04 -12.09 2.60
CA LEU A 47 -5.17 -11.41 3.55
C LEU A 47 -5.97 -10.53 4.53
N MET A 48 -6.83 -9.67 4.00
CA MET A 48 -7.67 -8.77 4.81
C MET A 48 -8.65 -9.53 5.71
N ASN A 49 -9.25 -10.61 5.20
CA ASN A 49 -10.14 -11.47 5.97
C ASN A 49 -9.39 -12.24 7.08
N ALA A 50 -8.14 -12.67 6.81
CA ALA A 50 -7.30 -13.29 7.84
C ALA A 50 -6.97 -12.28 8.95
N TRP A 51 -6.64 -11.03 8.59
CA TRP A 51 -6.40 -9.96 9.54
C TRP A 51 -7.66 -9.65 10.36
N TRP A 52 -8.80 -9.45 9.72
CA TRP A 52 -10.07 -9.15 10.40
C TRP A 52 -10.50 -10.24 11.36
N ARG A 53 -10.40 -11.50 10.92
CA ARG A 53 -10.69 -12.64 11.78
C ARG A 53 -9.80 -12.65 13.03
N ASP A 54 -8.49 -12.43 12.86
CA ASP A 54 -7.53 -12.56 13.95
C ASP A 54 -7.50 -11.30 14.83
N MET A 55 -7.81 -10.09 14.29
CA MET A 55 -7.85 -8.83 15.03
C MET A 55 -9.21 -8.50 15.65
N VAL A 56 -10.31 -8.96 15.06
CA VAL A 56 -11.66 -8.59 15.51
C VAL A 56 -12.41 -9.83 16.02
N HIS A 57 -12.61 -10.85 15.17
CA HIS A 57 -13.49 -11.96 15.50
C HIS A 57 -12.96 -12.89 16.59
N ARG A 58 -11.65 -12.97 16.76
CA ARG A 58 -10.98 -13.82 17.77
C ARG A 58 -10.61 -13.08 19.06
N ARG A 59 -11.10 -11.84 19.21
CA ARG A 59 -10.84 -11.01 20.36
C ARG A 59 -12.14 -10.48 20.94
N GLU A 60 -12.20 -10.41 22.25
CA GLU A 60 -13.34 -9.82 22.98
C GLU A 60 -13.16 -8.31 23.21
N ASP A 61 -11.93 -7.82 23.05
CA ASP A 61 -11.52 -6.45 23.33
C ASP A 61 -11.32 -5.59 22.07
N VAL A 62 -11.71 -6.07 20.88
CA VAL A 62 -11.63 -5.29 19.63
C VAL A 62 -12.95 -5.38 18.85
N VAL A 63 -13.43 -4.22 18.41
CA VAL A 63 -14.63 -4.11 17.57
C VAL A 63 -14.28 -3.49 16.23
N GLY A 64 -15.16 -3.66 15.24
CA GLY A 64 -14.96 -3.13 13.89
C GLY A 64 -15.68 -1.82 13.63
N LEU A 65 -15.13 -1.03 12.73
CA LEU A 65 -15.74 0.17 12.16
C LEU A 65 -15.54 0.16 10.63
N ASP A 66 -16.52 0.63 9.88
CA ASP A 66 -16.39 0.98 8.47
C ASP A 66 -16.86 2.43 8.27
N ALA A 67 -15.92 3.35 8.21
CA ALA A 67 -16.19 4.78 8.14
C ALA A 67 -16.13 5.31 6.70
N SER A 68 -16.80 6.46 6.50
CA SER A 68 -16.76 7.17 5.22
C SER A 68 -15.35 7.58 4.81
N ILE A 69 -15.06 7.46 3.51
CA ILE A 69 -13.81 7.96 2.91
C ILE A 69 -13.78 9.50 2.96
N VAL A 70 -14.91 10.13 2.63
CA VAL A 70 -15.07 11.57 2.66
C VAL A 70 -15.54 11.98 4.04
N MET A 71 -14.77 12.85 4.70
CA MET A 71 -15.03 13.29 6.07
C MET A 71 -15.06 14.82 6.15
N HIS A 72 -15.65 15.36 7.22
CA HIS A 72 -15.72 16.80 7.43
C HIS A 72 -14.31 17.42 7.47
N PRO A 73 -14.04 18.54 6.77
CA PRO A 73 -12.69 19.13 6.67
C PRO A 73 -12.04 19.43 8.03
N ARG A 74 -12.83 19.76 9.06
CA ARG A 74 -12.31 20.01 10.42
C ARG A 74 -11.64 18.80 11.07
N VAL A 75 -11.94 17.57 10.61
CA VAL A 75 -11.23 16.37 11.08
C VAL A 75 -9.74 16.49 10.70
N TRP A 76 -9.46 16.93 9.48
CA TRP A 76 -8.10 17.07 8.94
C TRP A 76 -7.38 18.32 9.45
N GLU A 77 -8.13 19.35 9.84
CA GLU A 77 -7.57 20.49 10.60
C GLU A 77 -7.15 20.06 12.01
N ALA A 78 -8.02 19.35 12.73
CA ALA A 78 -7.78 18.89 14.08
C ALA A 78 -6.58 17.95 14.17
N SER A 79 -6.49 16.98 13.26
CA SER A 79 -5.40 16.01 13.19
C SER A 79 -4.08 16.60 12.67
N GLY A 80 -4.12 17.83 12.11
CA GLY A 80 -2.93 18.49 11.56
C GLY A 80 -2.58 18.14 10.12
N HIS A 81 -3.33 17.26 9.45
CA HIS A 81 -3.03 16.83 8.07
C HIS A 81 -3.05 17.99 7.06
N LEU A 82 -3.95 18.96 7.23
CA LEU A 82 -3.99 20.11 6.32
C LEU A 82 -2.78 21.03 6.46
N ALA A 83 -2.18 21.10 7.65
CA ALA A 83 -1.05 21.98 7.92
C ALA A 83 0.31 21.30 7.71
N GLY A 84 0.45 20.01 8.03
CA GLY A 84 1.75 19.35 8.16
C GLY A 84 1.93 18.05 7.39
N PHE A 85 0.89 17.52 6.74
CA PHE A 85 1.02 16.29 5.93
C PHE A 85 1.56 16.63 4.54
N SER A 86 2.83 16.93 4.47
CA SER A 86 3.50 17.42 3.25
C SER A 86 4.89 16.84 3.09
N ASP A 87 5.28 16.67 1.83
CA ASP A 87 6.62 16.26 1.43
C ASP A 87 7.38 17.44 0.81
N PRO A 88 8.73 17.49 0.99
CA PRO A 88 9.57 18.50 0.35
C PRO A 88 9.69 18.21 -1.16
N LEU A 89 9.04 19.02 -1.98
CA LEU A 89 8.98 18.88 -3.42
C LEU A 89 10.03 19.75 -4.12
N VAL A 90 10.75 19.15 -5.06
CA VAL A 90 11.76 19.82 -5.90
C VAL A 90 11.51 19.45 -7.36
N ASP A 91 11.64 20.43 -8.26
CA ASP A 91 11.64 20.20 -9.70
C ASP A 91 13.07 20.33 -10.26
N CYS A 92 13.52 19.38 -11.06
CA CYS A 92 14.72 19.51 -11.86
C CYS A 92 14.47 20.49 -13.02
N LYS A 93 15.20 21.59 -13.06
CA LYS A 93 15.03 22.60 -14.11
C LYS A 93 15.53 22.13 -15.48
N VAL A 94 16.31 21.04 -15.51
CA VAL A 94 16.91 20.50 -16.76
C VAL A 94 16.05 19.40 -17.36
N CYS A 95 15.84 18.29 -16.68
CA CYS A 95 15.03 17.17 -17.22
C CYS A 95 13.53 17.32 -16.94
N LYS A 96 13.13 18.32 -16.14
CA LYS A 96 11.73 18.60 -15.74
C LYS A 96 11.12 17.52 -14.87
N ASP A 97 11.94 16.60 -14.35
CA ASP A 97 11.46 15.61 -13.39
C ASP A 97 11.18 16.23 -12.04
N ARG A 98 10.24 15.65 -11.32
CA ARG A 98 9.74 16.13 -10.03
C ARG A 98 9.91 15.04 -9.00
N PHE A 99 10.52 15.35 -7.86
CA PHE A 99 10.87 14.38 -6.83
C PHE A 99 10.90 15.01 -5.43
N ARG A 100 10.92 14.13 -4.41
CA ARG A 100 11.11 14.54 -3.02
C ARG A 100 12.58 14.89 -2.80
N ALA A 101 12.86 15.97 -2.06
CA ALA A 101 14.24 16.40 -1.78
C ALA A 101 15.05 15.34 -1.01
N ASP A 102 14.40 14.60 -0.09
CA ASP A 102 14.99 13.50 0.68
C ASP A 102 15.24 12.21 -0.15
N HIS A 103 14.69 12.10 -1.37
CA HIS A 103 15.00 11.04 -2.34
C HIS A 103 16.00 11.48 -3.41
N ALA A 104 16.55 12.66 -3.29
CA ALA A 104 17.58 13.16 -4.20
C ALA A 104 18.89 12.39 -4.03
N THR A 105 19.72 12.37 -5.07
CA THR A 105 21.04 11.74 -4.99
C THR A 105 21.98 12.65 -4.20
N PRO A 106 22.57 12.23 -3.07
CA PRO A 106 23.50 13.03 -2.30
C PRO A 106 24.71 13.45 -3.15
N ALA A 107 25.15 14.70 -3.00
CA ALA A 107 26.34 15.23 -3.65
C ALA A 107 26.95 16.35 -2.77
N GLU A 108 28.22 16.23 -2.46
CA GLU A 108 28.93 17.26 -1.67
C GLU A 108 28.96 18.59 -2.42
N SER A 109 28.80 19.71 -1.71
CA SER A 109 28.93 21.06 -2.28
C SER A 109 30.31 21.25 -2.94
N GLY A 110 30.31 21.76 -4.16
CA GLY A 110 31.52 21.93 -4.94
C GLY A 110 32.01 20.67 -5.67
N ALA A 111 31.40 19.50 -5.46
CA ALA A 111 31.76 18.27 -6.16
C ALA A 111 31.44 18.37 -7.65
N SER A 112 32.33 17.84 -8.48
CA SER A 112 32.08 17.69 -9.92
C SER A 112 31.01 16.62 -10.16
N VAL A 113 29.96 16.96 -10.92
CA VAL A 113 28.87 16.06 -11.25
C VAL A 113 28.64 15.99 -12.76
N ASN A 114 28.25 14.83 -13.23
CA ASN A 114 27.92 14.59 -14.62
C ASN A 114 26.43 14.40 -14.79
N LEU A 115 25.88 14.98 -15.85
CA LEU A 115 24.47 14.80 -16.20
C LEU A 115 24.34 13.72 -17.28
N HIS A 116 23.36 12.83 -17.10
CA HIS A 116 23.13 11.70 -17.98
C HIS A 116 21.75 11.79 -18.65
N PHE A 117 21.67 11.47 -19.94
CA PHE A 117 20.42 11.54 -20.70
C PHE A 117 20.17 10.25 -21.49
N ALA A 118 18.92 9.99 -21.83
CA ALA A 118 18.53 8.79 -22.56
C ALA A 118 19.18 8.73 -23.97
N ASP A 119 19.36 9.87 -24.62
CA ASP A 119 19.93 9.97 -25.96
C ASP A 119 20.75 11.27 -26.15
N LYS A 120 21.51 11.33 -27.27
CA LYS A 120 22.34 12.47 -27.61
C LYS A 120 21.54 13.74 -27.94
N GLY A 121 20.31 13.61 -28.42
CA GLY A 121 19.42 14.73 -28.73
C GLY A 121 18.98 15.46 -27.47
N ARG A 122 18.54 14.72 -26.44
CA ARG A 122 18.21 15.27 -25.12
C ARG A 122 19.41 15.93 -24.45
N ALA A 123 20.61 15.33 -24.55
CA ALA A 123 21.82 15.94 -24.01
C ALA A 123 22.14 17.29 -24.71
N LYS A 124 21.92 17.40 -26.03
CA LYS A 124 22.11 18.65 -26.78
C LYS A 124 21.13 19.74 -26.36
N VAL A 125 19.84 19.38 -26.20
CA VAL A 125 18.81 20.32 -25.73
C VAL A 125 19.10 20.79 -24.30
N ALA A 126 19.48 19.87 -23.41
CA ALA A 126 19.84 20.19 -22.04
C ALA A 126 21.07 21.11 -21.98
N GLN A 127 22.09 20.87 -22.79
CA GLN A 127 23.29 21.73 -22.87
C GLN A 127 22.90 23.17 -23.23
N ALA A 128 22.08 23.35 -24.27
CA ALA A 128 21.64 24.69 -24.70
C ALA A 128 20.78 25.38 -23.61
N LEU A 129 19.89 24.63 -22.99
CA LEU A 129 19.05 25.15 -21.87
C LEU A 129 19.89 25.59 -20.67
N ILE A 130 20.93 24.82 -20.32
CA ILE A 130 21.82 25.17 -19.19
C ILE A 130 22.63 26.42 -19.49
N ALA A 131 23.18 26.53 -20.71
CA ALA A 131 23.91 27.74 -21.12
C ALA A 131 23.00 28.97 -21.10
N ASP A 132 21.79 28.87 -21.62
CA ASP A 132 20.82 29.97 -21.69
C ASP A 132 20.28 30.40 -20.32
N GLN A 133 19.83 29.44 -19.51
CA GLN A 133 19.16 29.76 -18.23
C GLN A 133 20.07 29.94 -17.03
N PHE A 134 21.25 29.32 -17.04
CA PHE A 134 22.17 29.34 -15.88
C PHE A 134 23.53 29.90 -16.21
N GLY A 135 23.80 30.23 -17.48
CA GLY A 135 25.11 30.82 -17.89
C GLY A 135 26.29 29.85 -17.70
N VAL A 136 26.02 28.53 -17.67
CA VAL A 136 27.03 27.49 -17.44
C VAL A 136 27.30 26.74 -18.73
N GLU A 137 28.54 26.80 -19.21
CA GLU A 137 28.98 26.03 -20.37
C GLU A 137 29.45 24.63 -19.93
N LEU A 138 28.82 23.60 -20.41
CA LEU A 138 29.16 22.21 -20.12
C LEU A 138 29.69 21.50 -21.39
N GLU A 139 30.70 20.66 -21.22
CA GLU A 139 31.20 19.81 -22.29
C GLU A 139 30.25 18.63 -22.53
N ARG A 140 29.87 18.38 -23.81
CA ARG A 140 29.03 17.23 -24.16
C ARG A 140 29.84 16.06 -24.65
N ARG A 141 29.74 14.92 -23.96
CA ARG A 141 30.36 13.62 -24.29
C ARG A 141 29.27 12.59 -24.60
N GLY A 142 28.77 12.63 -25.83
CA GLY A 142 27.73 11.68 -26.25
C GLY A 142 26.37 11.97 -25.60
N LYS A 143 25.98 11.15 -24.64
CA LYS A 143 24.73 11.27 -23.85
C LYS A 143 24.95 12.00 -22.52
N GLU A 144 26.15 12.43 -22.24
CA GLU A 144 26.55 13.05 -20.98
C GLU A 144 26.88 14.53 -21.16
N LEU A 145 26.68 15.33 -20.11
CA LEU A 145 27.24 16.66 -19.96
C LEU A 145 28.16 16.66 -18.74
N VAL A 146 29.38 17.11 -18.91
CA VAL A 146 30.42 17.15 -17.88
C VAL A 146 30.82 18.59 -17.57
N GLY A 147 31.33 18.81 -16.36
CA GLY A 147 31.80 20.15 -15.92
C GLY A 147 30.76 20.88 -15.05
N ALA A 148 29.67 20.27 -14.67
CA ALA A 148 28.78 20.85 -13.67
C ALA A 148 29.32 20.64 -12.26
N THR A 149 28.93 21.56 -11.34
CA THR A 149 29.31 21.50 -9.95
C THR A 149 28.11 21.45 -9.06
N ALA A 150 28.07 20.53 -8.09
CA ALA A 150 27.02 20.45 -7.10
C ALA A 150 26.98 21.73 -6.25
N GLY A 151 25.76 22.22 -6.03
CA GLY A 151 25.53 23.38 -5.16
C GLY A 151 25.43 23.02 -3.68
N ASP A 152 25.24 24.07 -2.84
CA ASP A 152 25.20 23.96 -1.36
C ASP A 152 24.00 23.15 -0.81
N ARG A 153 23.09 22.71 -1.64
CA ARG A 153 21.92 21.89 -1.24
C ARG A 153 22.28 20.47 -0.81
N GLY A 154 23.49 19.99 -1.14
CA GLY A 154 23.95 18.66 -0.76
C GLY A 154 23.39 17.52 -1.61
N TYR A 155 22.71 17.81 -2.73
CA TYR A 155 22.13 16.77 -3.61
C TYR A 155 21.99 17.22 -5.07
N VAL A 156 21.79 16.24 -5.95
CA VAL A 156 21.52 16.41 -7.39
C VAL A 156 20.30 15.61 -7.82
N CYS A 157 19.79 15.88 -9.00
CA CYS A 157 18.64 15.18 -9.58
C CYS A 157 18.90 13.66 -9.67
N PRO A 158 18.03 12.81 -9.11
CA PRO A 158 18.19 11.36 -9.15
C PRO A 158 18.05 10.79 -10.56
N VAL A 159 17.41 11.52 -11.49
CA VAL A 159 17.16 11.06 -12.85
C VAL A 159 18.29 11.44 -13.81
N CYS A 160 18.74 12.68 -13.77
CA CYS A 160 19.75 13.16 -14.73
C CYS A 160 21.06 13.63 -14.13
N GLY A 161 21.21 13.62 -12.79
CA GLY A 161 22.42 14.10 -12.11
C GLY A 161 22.59 15.62 -12.09
N SER A 162 21.60 16.41 -12.54
CA SER A 162 21.69 17.86 -12.63
C SER A 162 21.69 18.51 -11.25
N PRO A 163 22.54 19.54 -11.00
CA PRO A 163 22.48 20.35 -9.79
C PRO A 163 21.46 21.52 -9.88
N PHE A 164 20.87 21.77 -11.04
CA PHE A 164 19.97 22.90 -11.29
C PHE A 164 18.52 22.56 -10.89
N MET A 165 18.16 22.94 -9.64
CA MET A 165 16.86 22.64 -9.03
C MET A 165 16.03 23.90 -8.81
N SER A 166 14.70 23.70 -8.66
CA SER A 166 13.81 24.72 -8.11
C SER A 166 14.08 24.91 -6.61
N GLU A 167 13.53 25.99 -6.03
CA GLU A 167 13.40 26.06 -4.58
C GLU A 167 12.55 24.89 -4.07
N GLU A 168 12.88 24.40 -2.87
CA GLU A 168 12.12 23.41 -2.16
C GLU A 168 10.79 24.02 -1.71
N ARG A 169 9.68 23.30 -1.92
CA ARG A 169 8.36 23.71 -1.47
C ARG A 169 7.63 22.56 -0.81
N GLN A 170 6.86 22.84 0.21
CA GLN A 170 6.03 21.86 0.86
C GLN A 170 4.84 21.52 -0.04
N PHE A 171 4.66 20.24 -0.34
CA PHE A 171 3.57 19.70 -1.14
C PHE A 171 2.66 18.86 -0.24
N ASN A 172 1.43 19.34 0.01
CA ASN A 172 0.47 18.61 0.83
C ASN A 172 -0.06 17.37 0.08
N LEU A 173 -0.01 16.22 0.73
CA LEU A 173 -0.37 14.92 0.16
C LEU A 173 -1.88 14.64 0.17
N MET A 174 -2.71 15.52 0.70
CA MET A 174 -4.16 15.35 0.71
C MET A 174 -4.77 15.53 -0.68
N PHE A 175 -5.56 14.55 -1.12
CA PHE A 175 -6.44 14.76 -2.27
C PHE A 175 -7.64 15.61 -1.86
N ARG A 176 -7.78 16.77 -2.50
CA ARG A 176 -8.92 17.66 -2.33
C ARG A 176 -9.96 17.41 -3.43
N THR A 177 -11.21 17.39 -3.07
CA THR A 177 -12.34 17.33 -4.00
C THR A 177 -13.48 18.25 -3.51
N SER A 178 -14.61 18.24 -4.15
CA SER A 178 -15.78 19.03 -3.78
C SER A 178 -16.98 18.14 -3.52
N LEU A 179 -17.81 18.52 -2.55
CA LEU A 179 -19.06 17.84 -2.23
C LEU A 179 -20.23 18.80 -2.51
N GLY A 180 -21.25 18.30 -3.19
CA GLY A 180 -22.45 19.05 -3.52
C GLY A 180 -22.55 19.40 -5.01
N PRO A 181 -23.65 20.09 -5.41
CA PRO A 181 -23.97 20.34 -6.82
C PRO A 181 -23.18 21.51 -7.43
N VAL A 182 -22.46 22.29 -6.63
CA VAL A 182 -21.72 23.47 -7.10
C VAL A 182 -20.28 23.08 -7.39
N ASP A 183 -19.89 23.19 -8.67
CA ASP A 183 -18.48 23.13 -9.05
C ASP A 183 -17.79 24.45 -8.65
N PRO A 184 -16.82 24.44 -7.72
CA PRO A 184 -16.14 25.65 -7.27
C PRO A 184 -15.36 26.36 -8.38
N MET A 185 -14.87 25.62 -9.39
CA MET A 185 -14.15 26.23 -10.53
C MET A 185 -15.12 26.91 -11.49
N GLY A 186 -16.28 26.30 -11.76
CA GLY A 186 -17.36 26.93 -12.52
C GLY A 186 -17.90 28.17 -11.83
N ARG A 187 -18.10 28.13 -10.48
CA ARG A 187 -18.48 29.31 -9.71
C ARG A 187 -17.42 30.42 -9.75
N LEU A 188 -16.14 30.05 -9.65
CA LEU A 188 -15.05 31.02 -9.77
C LEU A 188 -15.04 31.69 -11.15
N ALA A 189 -15.22 30.92 -12.23
CA ALA A 189 -15.31 31.46 -13.58
C ALA A 189 -16.47 32.43 -13.72
N ASN A 190 -17.67 32.06 -13.24
CA ASN A 190 -18.85 32.92 -13.25
C ASN A 190 -18.63 34.20 -12.42
N ALA A 191 -17.96 34.12 -11.27
CA ALA A 191 -17.66 35.27 -10.43
C ALA A 191 -16.68 36.26 -11.12
N ILE A 192 -15.71 35.72 -11.88
CA ILE A 192 -14.79 36.51 -12.70
C ILE A 192 -15.57 37.23 -13.82
N GLU A 193 -16.43 36.49 -14.56
CA GLU A 193 -17.25 37.04 -15.63
C GLU A 193 -18.24 38.11 -15.13
N ALA A 194 -18.76 37.92 -13.92
CA ALA A 194 -19.68 38.90 -13.27
C ALA A 194 -18.95 40.12 -12.70
N GLY A 195 -17.62 40.19 -12.73
CA GLY A 195 -16.87 41.32 -12.18
C GLY A 195 -16.84 41.35 -10.63
N GLU A 196 -17.16 40.24 -9.95
CA GLU A 196 -17.14 40.16 -8.47
C GLU A 196 -15.78 40.46 -7.84
N PHE A 197 -14.69 40.36 -8.63
CA PHE A 197 -13.32 40.63 -8.21
C PHE A 197 -12.81 42.01 -8.65
N ASP A 198 -13.63 42.80 -9.36
CA ASP A 198 -13.21 44.11 -9.85
C ASP A 198 -12.81 45.02 -8.69
N GLY A 199 -11.64 45.62 -8.80
CA GLY A 199 -11.03 46.47 -7.78
C GLY A 199 -10.38 45.72 -6.59
N LEU A 200 -10.50 44.41 -6.52
CA LEU A 200 -9.77 43.61 -5.51
C LEU A 200 -8.35 43.34 -5.94
N SER A 201 -7.40 43.36 -4.99
CA SER A 201 -6.01 43.02 -5.20
C SER A 201 -5.39 42.35 -3.97
N GLY A 202 -4.23 41.71 -4.18
CA GLY A 202 -3.44 41.14 -3.09
C GLY A 202 -4.22 40.17 -2.21
N ALA A 203 -4.24 40.42 -0.91
CA ALA A 203 -4.86 39.56 0.10
C ALA A 203 -6.38 39.46 -0.02
N ASP A 204 -7.06 40.54 -0.41
CA ASP A 204 -8.53 40.58 -0.53
C ASP A 204 -9.00 39.73 -1.71
N LEU A 205 -8.32 39.83 -2.85
CA LEU A 205 -8.58 38.99 -4.02
C LEU A 205 -8.36 37.51 -3.67
N ARG A 206 -7.23 37.20 -3.04
CA ARG A 206 -6.91 35.84 -2.59
C ARG A 206 -7.96 35.31 -1.63
N GLY A 207 -8.37 36.11 -0.64
CA GLY A 207 -9.39 35.72 0.33
C GLY A 207 -10.74 35.41 -0.31
N SER A 208 -11.12 36.17 -1.35
CA SER A 208 -12.37 35.92 -2.10
C SER A 208 -12.30 34.65 -2.95
N ILE A 209 -11.21 34.40 -3.62
CA ILE A 209 -10.94 33.15 -4.36
C ILE A 209 -10.94 31.95 -3.41
N ASP A 210 -10.22 32.05 -2.29
CA ASP A 210 -10.15 31.00 -1.28
C ASP A 210 -11.52 30.66 -0.71
N ARG A 211 -12.39 31.65 -0.47
CA ARG A 211 -13.77 31.43 0.00
C ARG A 211 -14.54 30.56 -0.98
N ILE A 212 -14.59 30.94 -2.26
CA ILE A 212 -15.31 30.19 -3.30
C ILE A 212 -14.76 28.76 -3.41
N THR A 213 -13.43 28.63 -3.48
CA THR A 213 -12.81 27.33 -3.72
C THR A 213 -12.81 26.39 -2.51
N LYS A 214 -12.99 26.93 -1.28
CA LYS A 214 -13.00 26.13 -0.03
C LYS A 214 -14.41 25.83 0.48
N GLU A 215 -15.45 26.51 -0.01
CA GLU A 215 -16.83 26.41 0.49
C GLU A 215 -17.38 24.98 0.44
N SER A 216 -17.11 24.25 -0.65
CA SER A 216 -17.54 22.86 -0.84
C SER A 216 -16.39 21.84 -0.75
N ALA A 217 -15.21 22.28 -0.31
CA ALA A 217 -14.03 21.45 -0.28
C ALA A 217 -14.13 20.33 0.76
N VAL A 218 -13.88 19.11 0.32
CA VAL A 218 -13.68 17.93 1.15
C VAL A 218 -12.41 17.22 0.73
N TYR A 219 -11.99 16.25 1.53
CA TYR A 219 -10.73 15.54 1.29
C TYR A 219 -10.97 14.04 1.32
N LEU A 220 -10.27 13.31 0.44
CA LEU A 220 -10.16 11.87 0.55
C LEU A 220 -9.23 11.55 1.72
N ARG A 221 -9.63 10.64 2.59
CA ARG A 221 -8.85 10.30 3.80
C ARG A 221 -7.46 9.74 3.43
N PRO A 222 -6.37 10.24 4.04
CA PRO A 222 -5.01 9.73 3.83
C PRO A 222 -4.69 8.53 4.72
N GLU A 223 -5.56 8.26 5.72
CA GLU A 223 -5.48 7.16 6.67
C GLU A 223 -6.87 6.80 7.20
N THR A 224 -7.00 5.62 7.77
CA THR A 224 -8.26 5.16 8.37
C THR A 224 -8.40 5.51 9.84
N ALA A 225 -7.32 5.95 10.51
CA ALA A 225 -7.25 6.23 11.95
C ALA A 225 -8.26 7.27 12.44
N GLN A 226 -8.35 8.42 11.79
CA GLN A 226 -9.07 9.59 12.33
C GLN A 226 -10.55 9.34 12.60
N ALA A 227 -11.19 8.51 11.78
CA ALA A 227 -12.59 8.14 12.00
C ALA A 227 -12.80 7.36 13.31
N MET A 228 -11.81 6.54 13.71
CA MET A 228 -11.87 5.74 14.94
C MET A 228 -11.80 6.64 16.18
N PHE A 229 -11.00 7.72 16.13
CA PHE A 229 -10.98 8.73 17.20
C PHE A 229 -12.26 9.53 17.28
N VAL A 230 -12.78 9.98 16.14
CA VAL A 230 -14.04 10.75 16.06
C VAL A 230 -15.23 9.94 16.58
N GLN A 231 -15.24 8.62 16.32
CA GLN A 231 -16.32 7.71 16.72
C GLN A 231 -16.08 7.04 18.09
N PHE A 232 -14.99 7.36 18.79
CA PHE A 232 -14.62 6.73 20.06
C PHE A 232 -15.77 6.66 21.05
N SER A 233 -16.38 7.80 21.37
CA SER A 233 -17.48 7.86 22.36
C SER A 233 -18.73 7.12 21.90
N ASN A 234 -19.09 7.23 20.62
CA ASN A 234 -20.25 6.55 20.06
C ASN A 234 -20.12 5.03 20.15
N ILE A 235 -18.94 4.51 19.80
CA ILE A 235 -18.67 3.06 19.81
C ILE A 235 -18.55 2.57 21.26
N GLN A 236 -17.80 3.29 22.10
CA GLN A 236 -17.62 2.92 23.50
C GLN A 236 -18.96 2.81 24.22
N GLN A 237 -19.87 3.78 24.01
CA GLN A 237 -21.18 3.80 24.67
C GLN A 237 -22.14 2.78 24.08
N SER A 238 -22.26 2.70 22.75
CA SER A 238 -23.20 1.79 22.08
C SER A 238 -22.90 0.32 22.34
N MET A 239 -21.60 -0.03 22.49
CA MET A 239 -21.13 -1.38 22.73
C MET A 239 -20.83 -1.64 24.22
N ALA A 240 -21.02 -0.63 25.10
CA ALA A 240 -20.70 -0.68 26.54
C ALA A 240 -19.27 -1.16 26.83
N LEU A 241 -18.30 -0.72 26.01
CA LEU A 241 -16.92 -1.19 26.10
C LEU A 241 -16.20 -0.57 27.29
N LYS A 242 -15.31 -1.36 27.87
CA LYS A 242 -14.39 -0.93 28.94
C LYS A 242 -12.97 -0.81 28.39
N VAL A 243 -12.23 0.20 28.82
CA VAL A 243 -10.80 0.31 28.50
C VAL A 243 -10.05 -0.79 29.28
N PRO A 244 -9.13 -1.56 28.67
CA PRO A 244 -8.64 -1.38 27.29
C PRO A 244 -9.55 -2.03 26.24
N PHE A 245 -9.68 -1.38 25.09
CA PHE A 245 -10.35 -1.94 23.91
C PHE A 245 -9.82 -1.30 22.61
N GLY A 246 -10.00 -2.01 21.50
CA GLY A 246 -9.60 -1.53 20.16
C GLY A 246 -10.78 -1.29 19.23
N ILE A 247 -10.62 -0.33 18.32
CA ILE A 247 -11.48 -0.14 17.16
C ILE A 247 -10.64 -0.43 15.93
N ALA A 248 -11.06 -1.38 15.10
CA ALA A 248 -10.35 -1.83 13.92
C ALA A 248 -11.09 -1.42 12.63
N GLN A 249 -10.36 -1.05 11.62
CA GLN A 249 -10.90 -0.69 10.31
C GLN A 249 -10.04 -1.22 9.18
N MET A 250 -10.69 -1.65 8.10
CA MET A 250 -10.04 -1.90 6.81
C MET A 250 -10.67 -0.98 5.77
N GLY A 251 -9.86 -0.41 4.90
CA GLY A 251 -10.41 0.41 3.84
C GLY A 251 -9.37 1.17 3.03
N LYS A 252 -9.86 1.82 2.00
CA LYS A 252 -9.05 2.64 1.10
C LYS A 252 -8.61 3.93 1.78
N SER A 253 -7.36 4.29 1.50
CA SER A 253 -6.74 5.57 1.82
C SER A 253 -6.05 6.14 0.59
N PHE A 254 -5.83 7.46 0.59
CA PHE A 254 -5.41 8.19 -0.60
C PHE A 254 -4.30 9.18 -0.22
N ARG A 255 -3.16 9.09 -0.89
CA ARG A 255 -2.06 10.03 -0.73
C ARG A 255 -1.58 10.48 -2.08
N ASN A 256 -1.55 11.78 -2.33
CA ASN A 256 -1.07 12.35 -3.59
C ASN A 256 0.46 12.28 -3.64
N GLU A 257 0.99 11.06 -3.76
CA GLU A 257 2.42 10.78 -3.71
C GLU A 257 3.17 11.46 -4.86
N ILE A 258 4.26 12.15 -4.53
CA ILE A 258 5.15 12.77 -5.52
C ILE A 258 5.89 11.70 -6.30
N THR A 259 6.45 10.73 -5.58
CA THR A 259 7.20 9.61 -6.12
C THR A 259 6.45 8.32 -5.85
N VAL A 260 6.12 7.58 -6.91
CA VAL A 260 5.57 6.23 -6.84
C VAL A 260 6.68 5.23 -7.14
N GLU A 261 6.85 4.24 -6.29
CA GLU A 261 7.98 3.33 -6.32
C GLU A 261 7.56 1.88 -6.09
N HIS A 262 8.35 0.99 -6.65
CA HIS A 262 8.30 -0.44 -6.39
C HIS A 262 6.90 -1.05 -6.56
N PHE A 263 6.26 -0.77 -7.72
CA PHE A 263 4.97 -1.36 -8.08
C PHE A 263 3.88 -0.97 -7.07
N ILE A 264 3.13 -1.91 -6.50
CA ILE A 264 2.06 -1.64 -5.52
C ILE A 264 2.57 -1.33 -4.10
N PHE A 265 3.88 -1.23 -3.89
CA PHE A 265 4.43 -0.85 -2.58
C PHE A 265 4.09 0.59 -2.20
N ARG A 266 4.17 1.52 -3.17
CA ARG A 266 3.79 2.94 -2.98
C ARG A 266 2.92 3.40 -4.14
N SER A 267 1.64 3.62 -3.86
CA SER A 267 0.64 4.08 -4.82
C SER A 267 -0.25 5.17 -4.21
N CYS A 268 -0.90 5.98 -5.05
CA CYS A 268 -1.75 7.07 -4.56
C CYS A 268 -3.07 6.60 -3.96
N GLU A 269 -3.54 5.44 -4.37
CA GLU A 269 -4.71 4.76 -3.79
C GLU A 269 -4.27 3.39 -3.28
N PHE A 270 -4.51 3.12 -2.01
CA PHE A 270 -4.10 1.88 -1.34
C PHE A 270 -5.13 1.47 -0.28
N GLU A 271 -4.96 0.30 0.30
CA GLU A 271 -5.82 -0.17 1.38
C GLU A 271 -5.00 -0.38 2.66
N GLN A 272 -5.56 0.07 3.77
CA GLN A 272 -5.03 -0.12 5.11
C GLN A 272 -5.85 -1.14 5.90
N MET A 273 -5.17 -1.78 6.84
CA MET A 273 -5.72 -2.58 7.93
C MET A 273 -5.18 -1.96 9.20
N GLU A 274 -5.99 -1.22 9.93
CA GLU A 274 -5.56 -0.34 11.03
C GLU A 274 -6.45 -0.54 12.26
N MET A 275 -5.88 -0.42 13.44
CA MET A 275 -6.59 -0.56 14.70
C MET A 275 -6.05 0.45 15.71
N GLU A 276 -6.98 1.15 16.36
CA GLU A 276 -6.69 2.06 17.46
C GLU A 276 -7.04 1.37 18.76
N PHE A 277 -6.02 1.03 19.56
CA PHE A 277 -6.19 0.35 20.84
C PHE A 277 -6.10 1.35 21.97
N PHE A 278 -7.23 1.61 22.61
CA PHE A 278 -7.39 2.56 23.70
C PHE A 278 -7.03 1.91 25.01
N CYS A 279 -6.05 2.46 25.74
CA CYS A 279 -5.58 1.94 27.02
C CYS A 279 -5.49 3.05 28.08
N GLU A 280 -5.37 2.64 29.34
CA GLU A 280 -5.16 3.56 30.44
C GLU A 280 -3.76 4.18 30.37
N PRO A 281 -3.61 5.51 30.55
CA PRO A 281 -2.29 6.15 30.65
C PRO A 281 -1.40 5.49 31.71
N GLY A 282 -0.15 5.19 31.35
CA GLY A 282 0.79 4.44 32.18
C GLY A 282 0.81 2.93 31.96
N THR A 283 -0.14 2.38 31.18
CA THR A 283 -0.11 0.98 30.70
C THR A 283 0.33 0.89 29.24
N ASP A 284 0.49 2.02 28.60
CA ASP A 284 0.75 2.18 27.17
C ASP A 284 2.04 1.49 26.69
N ASP A 285 3.11 1.52 27.47
CA ASP A 285 4.37 0.84 27.10
C ASP A 285 4.20 -0.69 27.09
N THR A 286 3.43 -1.24 28.03
CA THR A 286 3.10 -2.68 28.04
C THR A 286 2.27 -3.09 26.82
N TRP A 287 1.29 -2.26 26.45
CA TRP A 287 0.46 -2.52 25.26
C TRP A 287 1.23 -2.33 23.96
N LEU A 288 2.16 -1.37 23.89
CA LEU A 288 3.06 -1.22 22.76
C LEU A 288 3.92 -2.48 22.56
N ASP A 289 4.51 -3.00 23.64
CA ASP A 289 5.30 -4.23 23.61
C ASP A 289 4.48 -5.45 23.17
N TYR A 290 3.26 -5.56 23.67
CA TYR A 290 2.33 -6.62 23.28
C TYR A 290 1.99 -6.54 21.78
N TRP A 291 1.59 -5.36 21.30
CA TRP A 291 1.13 -5.23 19.92
C TRP A 291 2.26 -5.40 18.92
N LYS A 292 3.45 -4.83 19.13
CA LYS A 292 4.58 -5.04 18.22
C LYS A 292 4.95 -6.52 18.07
N GLN A 293 4.94 -7.28 19.17
CA GLN A 293 5.23 -8.71 19.12
C GLN A 293 4.11 -9.50 18.43
N SER A 294 2.87 -9.27 18.82
CA SER A 294 1.69 -9.93 18.26
C SER A 294 1.56 -9.68 16.74
N ARG A 295 1.87 -8.47 16.28
CA ARG A 295 1.82 -8.13 14.87
C ARG A 295 2.95 -8.79 14.08
N MET A 296 4.15 -8.80 14.63
CA MET A 296 5.29 -9.50 14.03
C MET A 296 4.99 -11.00 13.83
N GLU A 297 4.51 -11.68 14.86
CA GLU A 297 4.14 -13.08 14.78
C GLU A 297 3.03 -13.35 13.75
N TRP A 298 2.06 -12.42 13.63
CA TRP A 298 0.99 -12.54 12.65
C TRP A 298 1.50 -12.49 11.21
N TRP A 299 2.43 -11.58 10.89
CA TRP A 299 3.04 -11.53 9.56
C TRP A 299 3.88 -12.76 9.25
N GLN A 300 4.68 -13.18 10.20
CA GLN A 300 5.56 -14.35 10.05
C GLN A 300 4.78 -15.66 9.84
N LYS A 301 3.57 -15.77 10.36
CA LYS A 301 2.69 -16.94 10.25
C LYS A 301 2.41 -17.39 8.81
N PHE A 302 2.39 -16.48 7.85
CA PHE A 302 2.06 -16.76 6.46
C PHE A 302 3.29 -16.79 5.54
N ALA A 303 4.45 -16.52 6.07
CA ALA A 303 5.70 -16.41 5.33
C ALA A 303 6.36 -17.76 5.06
N ASN A 304 7.01 -17.87 3.91
CA ASN A 304 7.93 -18.99 3.63
C ASN A 304 9.25 -18.81 4.39
N ASP A 305 9.70 -17.57 4.53
CA ASP A 305 10.95 -17.22 5.24
C ASP A 305 10.68 -16.14 6.30
N PRO A 306 10.33 -16.55 7.55
CA PRO A 306 10.11 -15.62 8.65
C PRO A 306 11.32 -14.74 9.00
N SER A 307 12.55 -15.14 8.62
CA SER A 307 13.76 -14.37 8.90
C SER A 307 13.88 -13.08 8.08
N LYS A 308 13.08 -12.95 7.01
CA LYS A 308 12.97 -11.72 6.22
C LYS A 308 12.13 -10.60 6.86
N PHE A 309 11.63 -10.82 8.07
CA PHE A 309 10.92 -9.79 8.83
C PHE A 309 11.80 -9.32 9.99
N ARG A 310 11.73 -8.02 10.28
CA ARG A 310 12.37 -7.45 11.46
C ARG A 310 11.54 -6.34 12.09
N LEU A 311 11.79 -6.07 13.36
CA LEU A 311 11.32 -4.87 14.04
C LEU A 311 12.42 -3.80 13.96
N ARG A 312 12.05 -2.58 13.53
CA ARG A 312 12.90 -1.40 13.54
C ARG A 312 12.28 -0.33 14.45
N ALA A 313 12.98 0.07 15.49
CA ALA A 313 12.58 1.21 16.29
C ALA A 313 12.90 2.51 15.54
N HIS A 314 11.98 3.48 15.58
CA HIS A 314 12.26 4.83 15.10
C HIS A 314 13.23 5.56 16.04
N ALA A 315 14.18 6.29 15.46
CA ALA A 315 15.02 7.20 16.23
C ALA A 315 14.21 8.42 16.71
N PRO A 316 14.62 9.13 17.76
CA PRO A 316 13.84 10.24 18.31
C PRO A 316 13.52 11.36 17.30
N ASP A 317 14.38 11.58 16.32
CA ASP A 317 14.21 12.55 15.24
C ASP A 317 13.31 12.07 14.08
N GLU A 318 13.04 10.76 14.00
CA GLU A 318 12.08 10.17 13.07
C GLU A 318 10.65 10.14 13.62
N LEU A 319 10.47 10.27 14.94
CA LEU A 319 9.16 10.17 15.57
C LEU A 319 8.22 11.29 15.11
N ALA A 320 7.01 10.91 14.73
CA ALA A 320 5.95 11.88 14.53
C ALA A 320 5.69 12.67 15.82
N HIS A 321 5.31 13.94 15.69
CA HIS A 321 5.11 14.86 16.83
C HIS A 321 4.08 14.41 17.87
N TYR A 322 3.25 13.44 17.55
CA TYR A 322 2.23 12.85 18.42
C TYR A 322 2.70 11.53 19.07
N ALA A 323 3.79 10.93 18.60
CA ALA A 323 4.21 9.61 19.02
C ALA A 323 5.24 9.66 20.15
N LYS A 324 4.99 8.88 21.20
CA LYS A 324 5.96 8.61 22.29
C LYS A 324 6.99 7.55 21.88
N GLY A 325 6.60 6.61 20.99
CA GLY A 325 7.42 5.56 20.44
C GLY A 325 6.76 4.97 19.20
N CYS A 326 7.56 4.53 18.24
CA CYS A 326 7.10 3.89 17.02
C CYS A 326 8.07 2.78 16.61
N TYR A 327 7.52 1.70 16.11
CA TYR A 327 8.25 0.56 15.56
C TYR A 327 7.66 0.22 14.19
N ASP A 328 8.54 -0.05 13.21
CA ASP A 328 8.14 -0.63 11.94
C ASP A 328 8.39 -2.13 11.97
N ILE A 329 7.41 -2.89 11.49
CA ILE A 329 7.63 -4.24 10.99
C ILE A 329 8.03 -4.09 9.54
N GLU A 330 9.27 -4.44 9.22
CA GLU A 330 9.82 -4.36 7.89
C GLU A 330 10.00 -5.74 7.28
N TYR A 331 9.87 -5.82 5.95
CA TYR A 331 10.19 -7.01 5.16
C TYR A 331 11.39 -6.73 4.26
N LEU A 332 12.26 -7.74 4.08
CA LEU A 332 13.41 -7.68 3.19
C LEU A 332 12.99 -7.95 1.74
N TYR A 333 12.61 -6.89 1.04
CA TYR A 333 12.30 -6.94 -0.39
C TYR A 333 13.58 -7.05 -1.24
N PRO A 334 13.47 -7.33 -2.56
CA PRO A 334 14.63 -7.34 -3.44
C PRO A 334 15.43 -6.04 -3.48
N TRP A 335 14.81 -4.88 -3.23
CA TRP A 335 15.48 -3.57 -3.17
C TRP A 335 15.99 -3.19 -1.77
N GLY A 336 15.75 -4.00 -0.76
CA GLY A 336 16.14 -3.75 0.63
C GLY A 336 14.96 -3.79 1.60
N TRP A 337 15.18 -3.32 2.83
CA TRP A 337 14.17 -3.28 3.86
C TRP A 337 13.07 -2.26 3.52
N GLY A 338 11.82 -2.65 3.67
CA GLY A 338 10.66 -1.80 3.45
C GLY A 338 9.62 -2.00 4.54
N GLU A 339 9.03 -0.90 4.98
CA GLU A 339 7.97 -0.87 5.99
C GLU A 339 6.72 -1.59 5.49
N LEU A 340 6.18 -2.47 6.32
CA LEU A 340 4.96 -3.23 6.09
C LEU A 340 3.85 -2.82 7.05
N GLU A 341 4.16 -2.63 8.31
CA GLU A 341 3.22 -2.20 9.36
C GLU A 341 3.95 -1.32 10.38
N GLY A 342 3.38 -0.17 10.72
CA GLY A 342 3.81 0.65 11.84
C GLY A 342 3.06 0.25 13.10
N VAL A 343 3.74 0.28 14.26
CA VAL A 343 3.12 0.13 15.59
C VAL A 343 3.55 1.32 16.44
N ALA A 344 2.64 2.27 16.65
CA ALA A 344 2.93 3.54 17.29
C ALA A 344 2.19 3.70 18.62
N ASN A 345 2.83 4.33 19.60
CA ASN A 345 2.18 4.90 20.78
C ASN A 345 1.85 6.37 20.50
N ARG A 346 0.59 6.65 20.20
CA ARG A 346 0.08 7.99 19.84
C ARG A 346 -0.28 8.84 21.07
N THR A 347 -0.14 8.30 22.26
CA THR A 347 -0.60 8.94 23.50
C THR A 347 -2.10 9.28 23.43
N ASP A 348 -2.56 10.36 24.06
CA ASP A 348 -3.92 10.90 23.97
C ASP A 348 -4.07 12.03 22.93
N TYR A 349 -3.06 12.22 22.09
CA TYR A 349 -2.95 13.38 21.20
C TYR A 349 -4.18 13.58 20.33
N ASP A 350 -4.60 12.55 19.59
CA ASP A 350 -5.72 12.67 18.64
C ASP A 350 -7.05 12.93 19.36
N LEU A 351 -7.32 12.20 20.45
CA LEU A 351 -8.55 12.42 21.23
C LEU A 351 -8.61 13.84 21.82
N GLN A 352 -7.49 14.36 22.32
CA GLN A 352 -7.42 15.74 22.81
C GLN A 352 -7.60 16.76 21.68
N LYS A 353 -7.00 16.54 20.52
CA LYS A 353 -7.18 17.43 19.35
C LYS A 353 -8.62 17.46 18.89
N HIS A 354 -9.25 16.31 18.72
CA HIS A 354 -10.65 16.24 18.32
C HIS A 354 -11.58 16.82 19.38
N ALA A 355 -11.34 16.59 20.66
CA ALA A 355 -12.09 17.21 21.75
C ALA A 355 -12.00 18.75 21.69
N LYS A 356 -10.80 19.30 21.52
CA LYS A 356 -10.58 20.75 21.41
C LYS A 356 -11.28 21.36 20.20
N TYR A 357 -11.17 20.75 19.03
CA TYR A 357 -11.73 21.30 17.80
C TYR A 357 -13.25 21.13 17.67
N SER A 358 -13.80 20.06 18.23
CA SER A 358 -15.24 19.78 18.19
C SER A 358 -16.00 20.38 19.37
N GLY A 359 -15.34 20.61 20.51
CA GLY A 359 -15.96 20.92 21.80
C GLY A 359 -16.58 19.72 22.51
N SER A 360 -16.41 18.50 21.94
CA SER A 360 -16.93 17.25 22.52
C SER A 360 -15.98 16.69 23.53
N LYS A 361 -16.51 16.01 24.56
CA LYS A 361 -15.68 15.29 25.53
C LYS A 361 -15.35 13.89 25.00
N LEU A 362 -14.07 13.60 24.82
CA LEU A 362 -13.56 12.30 24.40
C LEU A 362 -12.77 11.63 25.54
N GLU A 363 -13.36 11.62 26.72
CA GLU A 363 -12.82 11.02 27.94
C GLU A 363 -13.55 9.71 28.23
N TYR A 364 -12.83 8.76 28.82
CA TYR A 364 -13.40 7.54 29.39
C TYR A 364 -13.65 7.73 30.89
N PHE A 365 -14.80 7.27 31.36
CA PHE A 365 -15.11 7.16 32.78
C PHE A 365 -14.97 5.71 33.23
N ASP A 366 -14.02 5.46 34.09
CA ASP A 366 -13.88 4.15 34.74
C ASP A 366 -14.87 4.03 35.94
N PRO A 367 -15.87 3.17 35.83
CA PRO A 367 -16.88 3.02 36.87
C PRO A 367 -16.35 2.29 38.15
N VAL A 368 -15.26 1.55 38.02
CA VAL A 368 -14.66 0.80 39.12
C VAL A 368 -13.82 1.74 40.01
N GLU A 369 -12.90 2.46 39.37
CA GLU A 369 -12.02 3.39 40.06
C GLU A 369 -12.62 4.80 40.23
N ARG A 370 -13.79 5.04 39.63
CA ARG A 370 -14.50 6.33 39.62
C ARG A 370 -13.66 7.51 39.17
N LYS A 371 -12.77 7.26 38.19
CA LYS A 371 -11.90 8.29 37.61
C LYS A 371 -12.22 8.54 36.12
N ARG A 372 -11.91 9.76 35.65
CA ARG A 372 -11.98 10.13 34.24
C ARG A 372 -10.58 10.36 33.72
N TYR A 373 -10.36 9.94 32.49
CA TYR A 373 -9.11 10.20 31.77
C TYR A 373 -9.33 10.11 30.26
N THR A 374 -8.46 10.77 29.50
CA THR A 374 -8.36 10.56 28.07
C THR A 374 -7.47 9.34 27.84
N PRO A 375 -7.96 8.27 27.19
CA PRO A 375 -7.13 7.09 26.93
C PRO A 375 -5.89 7.40 26.09
N TYR A 376 -4.82 6.65 26.33
CA TYR A 376 -3.70 6.56 25.39
C TYR A 376 -4.04 5.57 24.31
N VAL A 377 -3.38 5.69 23.15
CA VAL A 377 -3.69 4.91 21.96
C VAL A 377 -2.44 4.22 21.45
N ILE A 378 -2.55 2.91 21.21
CA ILE A 378 -1.56 2.14 20.47
C ILE A 378 -2.14 1.79 19.11
N GLU A 379 -1.43 2.17 18.07
CA GLU A 379 -1.85 2.04 16.66
C GLU A 379 -0.99 1.03 15.92
N PRO A 380 -1.44 -0.19 15.68
CA PRO A 380 -0.96 -1.03 14.59
C PRO A 380 -1.63 -0.63 13.27
N ALA A 381 -0.84 -0.20 12.29
CA ALA A 381 -1.32 0.28 10.99
C ALA A 381 -0.56 -0.40 9.85
N ALA A 382 -1.22 -1.29 9.14
CA ALA A 382 -0.65 -2.08 8.05
C ALA A 382 -1.17 -1.66 6.69
N GLY A 383 -0.30 -1.66 5.68
CA GLY A 383 -0.70 -1.56 4.28
C GLY A 383 -1.15 -2.92 3.74
N ALA A 384 -2.45 -3.11 3.48
CA ALA A 384 -2.95 -4.35 2.87
C ALA A 384 -2.34 -4.58 1.49
N THR A 385 -2.19 -3.53 0.69
CA THR A 385 -1.54 -3.59 -0.63
C THR A 385 -0.06 -3.96 -0.54
N ARG A 386 0.68 -3.43 0.45
CA ARG A 386 2.06 -3.86 0.74
C ARG A 386 2.11 -5.32 1.17
N GLY A 387 1.17 -5.79 1.97
CA GLY A 387 1.04 -7.18 2.37
C GLY A 387 0.84 -8.13 1.19
N VAL A 388 0.03 -7.73 0.20
CA VAL A 388 -0.12 -8.50 -1.04
C VAL A 388 1.21 -8.62 -1.77
N LEU A 389 1.95 -7.51 -1.91
CA LEU A 389 3.27 -7.53 -2.55
C LEU A 389 4.25 -8.40 -1.77
N THR A 390 4.27 -8.27 -0.44
CA THR A 390 5.15 -9.07 0.44
C THR A 390 4.98 -10.55 0.17
N TYR A 391 3.74 -11.04 0.20
CA TYR A 391 3.49 -12.47 0.00
C TYR A 391 3.65 -12.93 -1.45
N LEU A 392 3.48 -12.06 -2.45
CA LEU A 392 3.83 -12.38 -3.83
C LEU A 392 5.36 -12.53 -4.00
N VAL A 393 6.14 -11.66 -3.37
CA VAL A 393 7.61 -11.74 -3.40
C VAL A 393 8.13 -12.91 -2.58
N ASP A 394 7.59 -13.11 -1.37
CA ASP A 394 8.00 -14.21 -0.47
C ASP A 394 7.67 -15.59 -1.04
N ALA A 395 6.58 -15.68 -1.80
CA ALA A 395 6.10 -16.92 -2.38
C ALA A 395 6.72 -17.25 -3.75
N TYR A 396 7.44 -16.31 -4.37
CA TYR A 396 8.00 -16.52 -5.71
C TYR A 396 9.25 -17.38 -5.69
N PHE A 397 9.22 -18.54 -6.35
CA PHE A 397 10.33 -19.44 -6.51
C PHE A 397 10.49 -19.90 -7.97
N GLU A 398 11.73 -20.09 -8.40
CA GLU A 398 12.09 -20.79 -9.63
C GLU A 398 12.86 -22.05 -9.22
N GLU A 399 12.35 -23.21 -9.59
CA GLU A 399 12.90 -24.52 -9.18
C GLU A 399 13.27 -25.34 -10.41
N GLU A 400 14.44 -25.92 -10.38
CA GLU A 400 14.84 -26.93 -11.36
C GLU A 400 14.12 -28.25 -11.10
N VAL A 401 13.49 -28.78 -12.12
CA VAL A 401 12.78 -30.07 -12.05
C VAL A 401 13.25 -30.99 -13.16
N VAL A 402 13.54 -32.21 -12.80
CA VAL A 402 13.90 -33.24 -13.77
C VAL A 402 12.64 -33.78 -14.45
N THR A 403 12.61 -33.74 -15.77
CA THR A 403 11.56 -34.28 -16.60
C THR A 403 12.09 -35.39 -17.48
N GLN A 404 11.20 -36.15 -18.14
CA GLN A 404 11.61 -37.17 -19.12
C GLN A 404 12.39 -36.57 -20.31
N LYS A 405 12.33 -35.27 -20.54
CA LYS A 405 12.99 -34.55 -21.63
C LYS A 405 14.25 -33.78 -21.20
N GLY A 406 14.67 -33.91 -19.93
CA GLY A 406 15.78 -33.17 -19.34
C GLY A 406 15.33 -32.25 -18.19
N THR A 407 16.22 -31.37 -17.75
CA THR A 407 15.96 -30.40 -16.71
C THR A 407 15.12 -29.25 -17.27
N ASP A 408 14.06 -28.85 -16.55
CA ASP A 408 13.18 -27.72 -16.84
C ASP A 408 13.06 -26.82 -15.62
N VAL A 409 12.72 -25.55 -15.80
CA VAL A 409 12.51 -24.60 -14.71
C VAL A 409 11.02 -24.46 -14.43
N ARG A 410 10.64 -24.68 -13.18
CA ARG A 410 9.29 -24.49 -12.67
C ARG A 410 9.18 -23.15 -11.95
N THR A 411 8.35 -22.26 -12.43
CA THR A 411 7.92 -21.09 -11.64
C THR A 411 6.77 -21.51 -10.72
N VAL A 412 6.88 -21.19 -9.44
CA VAL A 412 5.86 -21.51 -8.44
C VAL A 412 5.67 -20.36 -7.45
N LEU A 413 4.41 -20.04 -7.14
CA LEU A 413 4.05 -19.21 -6.00
C LEU A 413 3.71 -20.10 -4.81
N LYS A 414 4.59 -20.19 -3.82
CA LYS A 414 4.37 -20.94 -2.57
C LYS A 414 3.53 -20.13 -1.57
N LEU A 415 2.38 -19.66 -2.02
CA LEU A 415 1.45 -18.95 -1.15
C LEU A 415 0.93 -19.85 -0.03
N HIS A 416 0.87 -19.31 1.18
CA HIS A 416 0.24 -19.99 2.30
C HIS A 416 -1.21 -20.37 1.92
N PRO A 417 -1.71 -21.59 2.24
CA PRO A 417 -3.04 -22.05 1.80
C PRO A 417 -4.19 -21.11 2.18
N GLN A 418 -4.10 -20.41 3.31
CA GLN A 418 -5.11 -19.42 3.69
C GLN A 418 -5.11 -18.19 2.78
N LEU A 419 -3.98 -17.82 2.19
CA LEU A 419 -3.85 -16.67 1.30
C LEU A 419 -4.06 -17.02 -0.16
N ALA A 420 -3.84 -18.28 -0.58
CA ALA A 420 -3.96 -18.72 -1.96
C ALA A 420 -5.32 -18.33 -2.58
N PRO A 421 -5.35 -17.70 -3.77
CA PRO A 421 -6.59 -17.27 -4.43
C PRO A 421 -7.53 -18.42 -4.73
N ILE A 422 -6.99 -19.50 -5.27
CA ILE A 422 -7.69 -20.75 -5.53
C ILE A 422 -7.14 -21.80 -4.58
N LYS A 423 -8.02 -22.40 -3.78
CA LYS A 423 -7.61 -23.36 -2.75
C LYS A 423 -7.32 -24.74 -3.32
N VAL A 424 -8.09 -25.15 -4.32
CA VAL A 424 -7.98 -26.46 -4.95
C VAL A 424 -8.35 -26.39 -6.42
N ALA A 425 -7.60 -27.09 -7.26
CA ALA A 425 -7.93 -27.30 -8.66
C ALA A 425 -8.38 -28.75 -8.87
N VAL A 426 -9.47 -28.95 -9.62
CA VAL A 426 -10.00 -30.27 -9.94
C VAL A 426 -9.86 -30.52 -11.44
N LEU A 427 -9.07 -31.50 -11.79
CA LEU A 427 -8.52 -31.73 -13.11
C LEU A 427 -8.98 -33.11 -13.64
N PRO A 428 -9.95 -33.21 -14.55
CA PRO A 428 -10.22 -34.47 -15.21
C PRO A 428 -9.03 -34.88 -16.09
N LEU A 429 -8.51 -36.10 -15.93
CA LEU A 429 -7.33 -36.56 -16.69
C LEU A 429 -7.58 -36.44 -18.20
N VAL A 430 -8.74 -36.85 -18.64
CA VAL A 430 -9.21 -36.73 -20.03
C VAL A 430 -10.64 -36.15 -20.10
N LYS A 431 -10.99 -35.61 -21.28
CA LYS A 431 -12.33 -35.00 -21.52
C LYS A 431 -13.40 -36.03 -21.97
N LYS A 432 -13.40 -37.24 -21.43
CA LYS A 432 -14.31 -38.33 -21.78
C LYS A 432 -14.52 -39.26 -20.59
N ASN A 433 -15.35 -40.26 -20.78
CA ASN A 433 -15.64 -41.32 -19.81
C ASN A 433 -16.20 -40.83 -18.47
N GLY A 434 -17.01 -39.77 -18.46
CA GLY A 434 -17.62 -39.23 -17.25
C GLY A 434 -16.68 -38.46 -16.31
N MET A 435 -15.36 -38.36 -16.62
CA MET A 435 -14.41 -37.67 -15.76
C MET A 435 -14.65 -36.16 -15.64
N PRO A 436 -15.06 -35.42 -16.74
CA PRO A 436 -15.40 -34.00 -16.61
C PRO A 436 -16.60 -33.76 -15.69
N GLU A 437 -17.63 -34.60 -15.79
CA GLU A 437 -18.85 -34.53 -14.98
C GLU A 437 -18.50 -34.78 -13.51
N LYS A 438 -17.72 -35.83 -13.23
CA LYS A 438 -17.25 -36.14 -11.87
C LYS A 438 -16.38 -35.03 -11.30
N ALA A 439 -15.50 -34.43 -12.09
CA ALA A 439 -14.71 -33.32 -11.67
C ALA A 439 -15.55 -32.08 -11.29
N ARG A 440 -16.62 -31.79 -12.03
CA ARG A 440 -17.57 -30.71 -11.70
C ARG A 440 -18.34 -30.99 -10.43
N GLU A 441 -18.74 -32.23 -10.21
CA GLU A 441 -19.37 -32.68 -8.97
C GLU A 441 -18.49 -32.42 -7.75
N VAL A 442 -17.18 -32.71 -7.87
CA VAL A 442 -16.21 -32.46 -6.81
C VAL A 442 -16.02 -30.95 -6.60
N VAL A 443 -15.95 -30.15 -7.66
CA VAL A 443 -15.90 -28.69 -7.54
C VAL A 443 -17.12 -28.14 -6.81
N GLU A 444 -18.30 -28.60 -7.17
CA GLU A 444 -19.56 -28.21 -6.52
C GLU A 444 -19.57 -28.57 -5.03
N ALA A 445 -19.03 -29.72 -4.65
CA ALA A 445 -18.89 -30.11 -3.25
C ALA A 445 -17.98 -29.18 -2.45
N PHE A 446 -16.94 -28.55 -3.07
CA PHE A 446 -16.14 -27.50 -2.48
C PHE A 446 -16.92 -26.18 -2.37
N PHE A 447 -17.67 -25.80 -3.40
CA PHE A 447 -18.48 -24.58 -3.39
C PHE A 447 -19.52 -24.61 -2.26
N GLN A 448 -20.17 -25.74 -2.03
CA GLN A 448 -21.11 -25.92 -0.93
C GLN A 448 -20.47 -25.72 0.46
N ARG A 449 -19.16 -25.82 0.55
CA ARG A 449 -18.37 -25.59 1.78
C ARG A 449 -17.72 -24.20 1.82
N GLY A 450 -18.04 -23.32 0.86
CA GLY A 450 -17.45 -21.99 0.76
C GLY A 450 -15.96 -21.99 0.37
N ILE A 451 -15.47 -23.07 -0.25
CA ILE A 451 -14.08 -23.20 -0.66
C ILE A 451 -13.95 -22.84 -2.13
N ASN A 452 -13.09 -21.86 -2.45
CA ASN A 452 -12.80 -21.47 -3.82
C ASN A 452 -12.02 -22.57 -4.56
N ALA A 453 -12.71 -23.30 -5.43
CA ALA A 453 -12.17 -24.38 -6.24
C ALA A 453 -12.22 -24.02 -7.74
N LYS A 454 -11.34 -24.62 -8.53
CA LYS A 454 -11.24 -24.37 -9.98
C LYS A 454 -11.31 -25.65 -10.76
N TYR A 455 -12.32 -25.81 -11.64
CA TYR A 455 -12.32 -26.82 -12.69
C TYR A 455 -11.36 -26.41 -13.82
N ASP A 456 -10.45 -27.29 -14.23
CA ASP A 456 -9.56 -27.04 -15.36
C ASP A 456 -9.35 -28.32 -16.20
N ALA A 457 -9.76 -28.25 -17.46
CA ALA A 457 -9.63 -29.33 -18.42
C ALA A 457 -8.87 -28.91 -19.71
N GLN A 458 -8.21 -27.76 -19.68
CA GLN A 458 -7.50 -27.22 -20.86
C GLN A 458 -6.04 -27.68 -20.90
N HIS A 459 -5.60 -28.24 -22.03
CA HIS A 459 -4.26 -28.80 -22.25
C HIS A 459 -3.98 -30.11 -21.49
N ALA A 460 -2.75 -30.65 -21.69
CA ALA A 460 -2.29 -31.85 -20.99
C ALA A 460 -2.16 -31.59 -19.47
N ILE A 461 -2.30 -32.68 -18.67
CA ILE A 461 -2.31 -32.62 -17.21
C ILE A 461 -1.08 -31.90 -16.63
N GLY A 462 0.14 -32.16 -17.17
CA GLY A 462 1.36 -31.52 -16.72
C GLY A 462 1.36 -30.01 -16.92
N LYS A 463 0.79 -29.50 -18.02
CA LYS A 463 0.64 -28.04 -18.26
C LYS A 463 -0.37 -27.41 -17.29
N ARG A 464 -1.40 -28.15 -16.90
CA ARG A 464 -2.39 -27.71 -15.89
C ARG A 464 -1.75 -27.61 -14.51
N TYR A 465 -0.97 -28.59 -14.10
CA TYR A 465 -0.20 -28.52 -12.85
C TYR A 465 0.71 -27.30 -12.81
N ARG A 466 1.50 -27.05 -13.87
CA ARG A 466 2.39 -25.89 -13.99
C ARG A 466 1.62 -24.58 -13.87
N ARG A 467 0.48 -24.46 -14.53
CA ARG A 467 -0.36 -23.26 -14.43
C ARG A 467 -0.87 -23.00 -13.02
N HIS A 468 -1.27 -24.06 -12.30
CA HIS A 468 -1.71 -23.98 -10.92
C HIS A 468 -0.56 -23.73 -9.94
N ASP A 469 0.64 -24.26 -10.21
CA ASP A 469 1.84 -23.92 -9.47
C ASP A 469 2.16 -22.41 -9.57
N GLU A 470 2.10 -21.83 -10.78
CA GLU A 470 2.38 -20.41 -11.02
C GLU A 470 1.36 -19.46 -10.34
N ILE A 471 0.14 -19.88 -10.13
CA ILE A 471 -0.90 -19.04 -9.48
C ILE A 471 -1.06 -19.35 -7.99
N GLY A 472 -0.24 -20.24 -7.45
CA GLY A 472 -0.18 -20.52 -6.03
C GLY A 472 -1.27 -21.43 -5.49
N THR A 473 -1.95 -22.25 -6.34
CA THR A 473 -2.96 -23.22 -5.89
C THR A 473 -2.28 -24.34 -5.10
N PRO A 474 -2.55 -24.51 -3.80
CA PRO A 474 -1.81 -25.47 -2.97
C PRO A 474 -2.07 -26.93 -3.34
N TRP A 475 -3.27 -27.26 -3.81
CA TRP A 475 -3.66 -28.64 -4.08
C TRP A 475 -4.33 -28.81 -5.44
N CYS A 476 -3.95 -29.86 -6.16
CA CYS A 476 -4.62 -30.29 -7.38
C CYS A 476 -5.18 -31.69 -7.19
N LEU A 477 -6.47 -31.85 -7.48
CA LEU A 477 -7.17 -33.15 -7.48
C LEU A 477 -7.31 -33.64 -8.91
N THR A 478 -6.84 -34.83 -9.19
CA THR A 478 -6.97 -35.43 -10.51
C THR A 478 -8.04 -36.52 -10.48
N ILE A 479 -9.00 -36.38 -11.39
CA ILE A 479 -10.06 -37.37 -11.66
C ILE A 479 -9.62 -38.23 -12.84
N ASP A 480 -9.37 -39.51 -12.60
CA ASP A 480 -8.82 -40.47 -13.57
C ASP A 480 -9.68 -41.71 -13.71
N GLY A 481 -9.20 -42.75 -14.42
CA GLY A 481 -9.92 -43.97 -14.63
C GLY A 481 -10.28 -44.70 -13.34
N GLN A 482 -9.33 -44.78 -12.42
CA GLN A 482 -9.54 -45.42 -11.12
C GLN A 482 -10.57 -44.67 -10.27
N THR A 483 -10.62 -43.32 -10.38
CA THR A 483 -11.67 -42.52 -9.71
C THR A 483 -13.06 -42.98 -10.15
N MET A 484 -13.22 -43.33 -11.42
CA MET A 484 -14.51 -43.80 -11.95
C MET A 484 -14.88 -45.19 -11.49
N GLU A 485 -13.93 -46.01 -11.07
CA GLU A 485 -14.11 -47.37 -10.58
C GLU A 485 -14.39 -47.43 -9.07
N ASP A 486 -13.58 -46.75 -8.28
CA ASP A 486 -13.59 -46.88 -6.82
C ASP A 486 -13.91 -45.58 -6.07
N GLY A 487 -14.06 -44.45 -6.77
CA GLY A 487 -14.36 -43.14 -6.17
C GLY A 487 -13.16 -42.45 -5.51
N THR A 488 -11.96 -43.05 -5.54
CA THR A 488 -10.76 -42.42 -4.99
C THR A 488 -10.21 -41.35 -5.92
N ILE A 489 -9.51 -40.34 -5.39
CA ILE A 489 -9.01 -39.19 -6.15
C ILE A 489 -7.49 -39.02 -5.86
N THR A 490 -6.71 -38.71 -6.88
CA THR A 490 -5.28 -38.35 -6.69
C THR A 490 -5.14 -36.90 -6.26
N LEU A 491 -4.58 -36.69 -5.09
CA LEU A 491 -4.18 -35.37 -4.57
C LEU A 491 -2.71 -35.12 -4.91
N ARG A 492 -2.41 -33.98 -5.56
CA ARG A 492 -1.05 -33.49 -5.75
C ARG A 492 -0.83 -32.25 -4.89
N ASP A 493 0.21 -32.32 -4.08
CA ASP A 493 0.71 -31.17 -3.32
C ASP A 493 1.59 -30.27 -4.22
N ARG A 494 1.39 -28.94 -4.14
CA ARG A 494 2.12 -27.95 -4.95
C ARG A 494 3.62 -27.93 -4.62
N ASP A 495 3.96 -27.94 -3.34
CA ASP A 495 5.31 -27.63 -2.89
C ASP A 495 6.24 -28.84 -3.05
N SER A 496 5.80 -30.01 -2.63
CA SER A 496 6.56 -31.26 -2.78
C SER A 496 6.40 -31.92 -4.16
N MET A 497 5.35 -31.58 -4.90
CA MET A 497 4.88 -32.26 -6.12
C MET A 497 4.45 -33.74 -5.88
N GLU A 498 4.47 -34.21 -4.66
CA GLU A 498 4.02 -35.55 -4.32
C GLU A 498 2.54 -35.76 -4.68
N GLN A 499 2.25 -36.97 -5.12
CA GLN A 499 0.90 -37.42 -5.42
C GLN A 499 0.49 -38.54 -4.47
N ARG A 500 -0.68 -38.38 -3.89
CA ARG A 500 -1.28 -39.39 -2.98
C ARG A 500 -2.68 -39.72 -3.48
N ARG A 501 -3.04 -41.00 -3.28
CA ARG A 501 -4.39 -41.49 -3.60
C ARG A 501 -5.32 -41.43 -2.41
#